data_62700d1c213bebc562b3eb7016d7bdf2
#
_entry.id   62700d1c213bebc562b3eb7016d7bdf2
#
_cell.length_a   1.000
_cell.length_b   1.000
_cell.length_c   1.000
_cell.angle_alpha   90.00
_cell.angle_beta   90.00
_cell.angle_gamma   90.00
#
_symmetry.space_group_name_H-M   'P 1'
#
loop_
_entity.id
_entity.type
_entity.pdbx_description
1 polymer ?
#
loop_
_entity_poly.entity_id
_entity_poly.type
_entity_poly.pdbx_seq_one_letter_code
_entity_poly.pdbx_strand_id
1 'polypeptide(L)'
;MDTIVRRDMIFDNVQVCSGQKREALRAISHLCAKDDMAYELKLIAAFREREALYSTGFGGGIAIPHARINGLAEPLFALARFDRPVEWDAIDGKPVDLAVVAVTPGEAERDIHLPILAMLARKLMDENFVRRLRACTDKTQLYYYMLRELPPVKA
;
A
#
# COMPACT_ATOMS: atom_id res chain seq x y z
N MET A 1 8.53 -19.65 -6.82
CA MET A 1 7.31 -18.93 -6.34
C MET A 1 7.67 -17.48 -6.09
N ASP A 2 7.00 -16.62 -6.78
CA ASP A 2 7.35 -15.22 -6.75
C ASP A 2 6.67 -14.53 -5.56
N THR A 3 7.48 -13.91 -4.72
CA THR A 3 6.95 -13.07 -3.66
C THR A 3 6.49 -11.73 -4.25
N ILE A 4 5.38 -11.19 -3.71
CA ILE A 4 4.95 -9.84 -4.06
C ILE A 4 5.78 -8.76 -3.36
N VAL A 5 6.55 -9.14 -2.34
CA VAL A 5 7.34 -8.19 -1.55
C VAL A 5 8.66 -7.92 -2.24
N ARG A 6 8.88 -6.67 -2.62
CA ARG A 6 10.12 -6.21 -3.26
C ARG A 6 10.77 -5.14 -2.40
N ARG A 7 12.09 -5.24 -2.23
CA ARG A 7 12.84 -4.27 -1.42
C ARG A 7 12.71 -2.84 -1.94
N ASP A 8 12.67 -2.67 -3.24
CA ASP A 8 12.57 -1.36 -3.89
C ASP A 8 11.16 -0.73 -3.79
N MET A 9 10.21 -1.45 -3.22
CA MET A 9 8.83 -1.00 -2.97
C MET A 9 8.52 -0.87 -1.48
N ILE A 10 9.53 -0.87 -0.63
CA ILE A 10 9.41 -0.56 0.80
C ILE A 10 9.92 0.86 1.01
N PHE A 11 9.05 1.73 1.49
CA PHE A 11 9.36 3.15 1.68
C PHE A 11 9.17 3.51 3.15
N ASP A 12 10.25 3.94 3.79
CA ASP A 12 10.23 4.38 5.18
C ASP A 12 10.42 5.88 5.26
N ASN A 13 9.93 6.46 6.34
CA ASN A 13 10.09 7.90 6.63
C ASN A 13 9.56 8.78 5.50
N VAL A 14 8.43 8.40 4.91
CA VAL A 14 7.82 9.15 3.83
C VAL A 14 7.23 10.44 4.38
N GLN A 15 7.61 11.58 3.78
CA GLN A 15 7.17 12.90 4.24
C GLN A 15 5.95 13.36 3.45
N VAL A 16 4.92 13.78 4.20
CA VAL A 16 3.70 14.36 3.66
C VAL A 16 3.45 15.68 4.40
N CYS A 17 3.99 16.77 3.85
CA CYS A 17 4.03 18.06 4.52
C CYS A 17 2.66 18.61 4.89
N SER A 18 1.65 18.43 4.04
CA SER A 18 0.28 18.89 4.31
C SER A 18 -0.45 18.01 5.33
N GLY A 19 0.04 16.79 5.57
CA GLY A 19 -0.66 15.81 6.39
C GLY A 19 -1.96 15.30 5.80
N GLN A 20 -2.20 15.51 4.50
CA GLN A 20 -3.45 15.17 3.83
C GLN A 20 -3.30 13.95 2.93
N LYS A 21 -4.34 13.14 2.88
CA LYS A 21 -4.41 11.92 2.05
C LYS A 21 -4.05 12.18 0.59
N ARG A 22 -4.52 13.28 0.01
CA ARG A 22 -4.26 13.61 -1.38
C ARG A 22 -2.75 13.69 -1.67
N GLU A 23 -2.01 14.38 -0.81
CA GLU A 23 -0.55 14.48 -0.96
C GLU A 23 0.13 13.15 -0.71
N ALA A 24 -0.35 12.38 0.27
CA ALA A 24 0.17 11.06 0.57
C ALA A 24 0.05 10.12 -0.63
N LEU A 25 -1.10 10.11 -1.30
CA LEU A 25 -1.32 9.28 -2.49
C LEU A 25 -0.42 9.71 -3.65
N ARG A 26 -0.18 11.01 -3.80
CA ARG A 26 0.77 11.52 -4.80
C ARG A 26 2.20 11.06 -4.50
N ALA A 27 2.62 11.17 -3.24
CA ALA A 27 3.95 10.72 -2.82
C ALA A 27 4.14 9.22 -3.06
N ILE A 28 3.16 8.41 -2.69
CA ILE A 28 3.17 6.97 -2.94
C ILE A 28 3.27 6.67 -4.44
N SER A 29 2.47 7.34 -5.25
CA SER A 29 2.47 7.15 -6.71
C SER A 29 3.82 7.49 -7.32
N HIS A 30 4.42 8.59 -6.88
CA HIS A 30 5.74 9.01 -7.33
C HIS A 30 6.83 7.97 -6.98
N LEU A 31 6.82 7.50 -5.74
CA LEU A 31 7.78 6.49 -5.29
C LEU A 31 7.62 5.16 -6.03
N CYS A 32 6.39 4.73 -6.24
CA CYS A 32 6.11 3.46 -6.93
C CYS A 32 6.40 3.51 -8.42
N ALA A 33 6.24 4.65 -9.06
CA ALA A 33 6.40 4.80 -10.50
C ALA A 33 7.86 4.82 -10.97
N LYS A 34 8.83 5.05 -10.09
CA LYS A 34 10.27 4.99 -10.42
C LYS A 34 10.62 5.84 -11.64
N ASP A 35 10.21 7.10 -11.63
CA ASP A 35 10.47 8.09 -12.70
C ASP A 35 9.67 7.87 -14.00
N ASP A 36 8.79 6.91 -14.06
CA ASP A 36 7.85 6.75 -15.17
C ASP A 36 6.65 7.68 -14.96
N MET A 37 6.67 8.85 -15.57
CA MET A 37 5.64 9.87 -15.38
C MET A 37 4.26 9.40 -15.86
N ALA A 38 4.18 8.65 -16.94
CA ALA A 38 2.91 8.14 -17.44
C ALA A 38 2.28 7.15 -16.44
N TYR A 39 3.10 6.29 -15.86
CA TYR A 39 2.66 5.36 -14.83
C TYR A 39 2.26 6.09 -13.54
N GLU A 40 3.03 7.07 -13.13
CA GLU A 40 2.71 7.90 -11.95
C GLU A 40 1.34 8.53 -12.06
N LEU A 41 1.00 9.12 -13.21
CA LEU A 41 -0.30 9.75 -13.45
C LEU A 41 -1.44 8.72 -13.41
N LYS A 42 -1.21 7.52 -13.95
CA LYS A 42 -2.20 6.42 -13.88
C LYS A 42 -2.43 5.99 -12.44
N LEU A 43 -1.38 5.86 -11.64
CA LEU A 43 -1.49 5.50 -10.22
C LEU A 43 -2.30 6.56 -9.46
N ILE A 44 -1.95 7.84 -9.62
CA ILE A 44 -2.66 8.94 -8.98
C ILE A 44 -4.16 8.89 -9.30
N ALA A 45 -4.50 8.76 -10.58
CA ALA A 45 -5.88 8.72 -11.03
C ALA A 45 -6.63 7.52 -10.45
N ALA A 46 -6.02 6.34 -10.48
CA ALA A 46 -6.63 5.10 -9.99
C ALA A 46 -6.87 5.13 -8.48
N PHE A 47 -5.90 5.61 -7.69
CA PHE A 47 -6.06 5.73 -6.25
C PHE A 47 -7.16 6.75 -5.90
N ARG A 48 -7.19 7.88 -6.59
CA ARG A 48 -8.22 8.92 -6.36
C ARG A 48 -9.62 8.42 -6.68
N GLU A 49 -9.78 7.71 -7.78
CA GLU A 49 -11.05 7.11 -8.15
C GLU A 49 -11.53 6.12 -7.09
N ARG A 50 -10.62 5.29 -6.58
CA ARG A 50 -10.96 4.32 -5.51
C ARG A 50 -11.33 5.02 -4.20
N GLU A 51 -10.58 6.02 -3.79
CA GLU A 51 -10.85 6.76 -2.56
C GLU A 51 -12.17 7.56 -2.62
N ALA A 52 -12.58 7.98 -3.81
CA ALA A 52 -13.84 8.71 -4.01
C ALA A 52 -15.07 7.84 -3.69
N LEU A 53 -14.96 6.53 -3.75
CA LEU A 53 -16.05 5.63 -3.41
C LEU A 53 -16.26 5.56 -1.88
N TYR A 54 -15.21 5.28 -1.15
CA TYR A 54 -15.12 5.35 0.30
C TYR A 54 -13.67 5.19 0.71
N SER A 55 -13.34 5.63 1.91
CA SER A 55 -11.95 5.64 2.38
C SER A 55 -11.34 4.25 2.47
N THR A 56 -10.07 4.12 2.10
CA THR A 56 -9.28 2.92 2.32
C THR A 56 -8.61 2.89 3.69
N GLY A 57 -8.89 3.87 4.55
CA GLY A 57 -8.42 3.87 5.93
C GLY A 57 -9.04 2.71 6.70
N PHE A 58 -8.21 1.72 7.00
CA PHE A 58 -8.63 0.43 7.56
C PHE A 58 -8.96 0.51 9.06
N GLY A 59 -8.39 1.50 9.74
CA GLY A 59 -8.44 1.63 11.19
C GLY A 59 -7.09 1.24 11.83
N GLY A 60 -6.90 1.63 13.08
CA GLY A 60 -5.65 1.36 13.80
C GLY A 60 -4.42 2.05 13.22
N GLY A 61 -4.61 3.15 12.49
CA GLY A 61 -3.52 3.89 11.86
C GLY A 61 -3.06 3.31 10.53
N ILE A 62 -3.84 2.43 9.91
CA ILE A 62 -3.46 1.71 8.69
C ILE A 62 -4.41 2.08 7.55
N ALA A 63 -3.87 2.28 6.35
CA ALA A 63 -4.66 2.37 5.13
C ALA A 63 -4.21 1.30 4.13
N ILE A 64 -5.13 0.87 3.27
CA ILE A 64 -4.83 -0.05 2.19
C ILE A 64 -5.23 0.62 0.87
N PRO A 65 -4.44 1.60 0.38
CA PRO A 65 -4.68 2.17 -0.94
C PRO A 65 -4.55 1.07 -1.98
N HIS A 66 -5.57 0.92 -2.81
CA HIS A 66 -5.57 -0.13 -3.81
C HIS A 66 -6.31 0.29 -5.06
N ALA A 67 -5.98 -0.33 -6.18
CA ALA A 67 -6.59 -0.01 -7.46
C ALA A 67 -6.39 -1.16 -8.44
N ARG A 68 -7.16 -1.12 -9.52
CA ARG A 68 -6.95 -1.95 -10.70
C ARG A 68 -6.53 -1.04 -11.84
N ILE A 69 -5.49 -1.44 -12.57
CA ILE A 69 -5.00 -0.68 -13.72
C ILE A 69 -4.91 -1.60 -14.92
N ASN A 70 -5.63 -1.24 -15.99
CA ASN A 70 -5.57 -1.96 -17.26
C ASN A 70 -4.18 -1.82 -17.87
N GLY A 71 -3.67 -2.91 -18.46
CA GLY A 71 -2.35 -2.92 -19.09
C GLY A 71 -1.18 -3.11 -18.14
N LEU A 72 -1.44 -3.30 -16.85
CA LEU A 72 -0.39 -3.59 -15.88
C LEU A 72 0.11 -5.03 -16.08
N ALA A 73 1.41 -5.21 -16.29
CA ALA A 73 2.00 -6.51 -16.56
C ALA A 73 2.02 -7.41 -15.30
N GLU A 74 2.31 -6.81 -14.15
CA GLU A 74 2.43 -7.53 -12.88
C GLU A 74 1.75 -6.75 -11.76
N PRO A 75 1.28 -7.43 -10.68
CA PRO A 75 0.76 -6.74 -9.52
C PRO A 75 1.84 -5.86 -8.88
N LEU A 76 1.43 -4.70 -8.41
CA LEU A 76 2.27 -3.84 -7.58
C LEU A 76 1.87 -4.01 -6.12
N PHE A 77 2.84 -4.28 -5.29
CA PHE A 77 2.68 -4.25 -3.84
C PHE A 77 3.74 -3.31 -3.26
N ALA A 78 3.33 -2.42 -2.37
CA ALA A 78 4.26 -1.50 -1.72
C ALA A 78 3.86 -1.26 -0.27
N LEU A 79 4.82 -0.86 0.54
CA LEU A 79 4.62 -0.45 1.91
C LEU A 79 5.18 0.94 2.08
N ALA A 80 4.38 1.86 2.63
CA ALA A 80 4.83 3.21 2.95
C ALA A 80 4.58 3.50 4.42
N ARG A 81 5.63 3.86 5.14
CA ARG A 81 5.53 4.32 6.53
C ARG A 81 5.81 5.81 6.56
N PHE A 82 4.86 6.58 7.08
CA PHE A 82 4.96 8.04 7.11
C PHE A 82 5.74 8.52 8.33
N ASP A 83 6.47 9.63 8.18
CA ASP A 83 7.19 10.26 9.29
C ASP A 83 6.23 10.86 10.32
N ARG A 84 5.06 11.32 9.87
CA ARG A 84 3.96 11.81 10.70
C ARG A 84 2.64 11.23 10.21
N PRO A 85 1.68 11.01 11.12
CA PRO A 85 0.37 10.52 10.71
C PRO A 85 -0.31 11.45 9.71
N VAL A 86 -1.04 10.84 8.77
CA VAL A 86 -1.73 11.52 7.68
C VAL A 86 -3.25 11.38 7.88
N GLU A 87 -3.98 12.49 7.71
CA GLU A 87 -5.43 12.45 7.73
C GLU A 87 -5.95 11.67 6.52
N TRP A 88 -6.63 10.57 6.79
CA TRP A 88 -7.07 9.62 5.74
C TRP A 88 -8.58 9.49 5.64
N ASP A 89 -9.30 10.07 6.59
CA ASP A 89 -10.73 9.84 6.72
C ASP A 89 -11.02 8.34 6.95
N ALA A 90 -10.25 7.77 7.88
CA ALA A 90 -10.37 6.35 8.22
C ALA A 90 -11.67 6.07 8.96
N ILE A 91 -12.08 4.80 8.94
CA ILE A 91 -13.34 4.35 9.55
C ILE A 91 -13.41 4.67 11.06
N ASP A 92 -12.28 4.67 11.74
CA ASP A 92 -12.19 4.99 13.18
C ASP A 92 -11.88 6.47 13.47
N GLY A 93 -11.78 7.30 12.43
CA GLY A 93 -11.46 8.73 12.55
C GLY A 93 -10.02 9.03 12.92
N LYS A 94 -9.15 8.04 13.06
CA LYS A 94 -7.76 8.24 13.44
C LYS A 94 -6.87 8.42 12.21
N PRO A 95 -5.78 9.22 12.33
CA PRO A 95 -4.84 9.39 11.23
C PRO A 95 -4.05 8.11 10.95
N VAL A 96 -3.46 8.04 9.76
CA VAL A 96 -2.75 6.88 9.24
C VAL A 96 -1.25 7.11 9.24
N ASP A 97 -0.49 6.19 9.80
CA ASP A 97 0.97 6.20 9.78
C ASP A 97 1.57 5.13 8.85
N LEU A 98 0.76 4.18 8.40
CA LEU A 98 1.21 3.05 7.62
C LEU A 98 0.25 2.77 6.47
N ALA A 99 0.74 2.79 5.24
CA ALA A 99 -0.04 2.45 4.06
C ALA A 99 0.50 1.18 3.41
N VAL A 100 -0.38 0.21 3.19
CA VAL A 100 -0.08 -1.02 2.46
C VAL A 100 -0.77 -0.93 1.10
N VAL A 101 0.02 -0.86 0.04
CA VAL A 101 -0.44 -0.52 -1.30
C VAL A 101 -0.56 -1.79 -2.15
N ALA A 102 -1.67 -1.94 -2.85
CA ALA A 102 -1.88 -3.05 -3.77
C ALA A 102 -2.53 -2.56 -5.06
N VAL A 103 -1.85 -2.78 -6.18
CA VAL A 103 -2.39 -2.48 -7.52
C VAL A 103 -2.32 -3.76 -8.35
N THR A 104 -3.42 -4.11 -8.97
CA THR A 104 -3.53 -5.35 -9.74
C THR A 104 -3.97 -5.06 -11.17
N PRO A 105 -3.63 -5.97 -12.12
CA PRO A 105 -4.11 -5.82 -13.49
C PRO A 105 -5.64 -5.83 -13.55
N GLY A 106 -6.20 -4.90 -14.31
CA GLY A 106 -7.66 -4.77 -14.46
C GLY A 106 -8.29 -5.80 -15.37
N GLU A 107 -7.50 -6.39 -16.27
CA GLU A 107 -7.95 -7.26 -17.35
C GLU A 107 -7.53 -8.72 -17.19
N ALA A 108 -7.02 -9.11 -16.01
CA ALA A 108 -6.49 -10.44 -15.82
C ALA A 108 -7.58 -11.51 -16.01
N GLU A 109 -7.26 -12.58 -16.75
CA GLU A 109 -8.08 -13.78 -16.85
C GLU A 109 -8.34 -14.38 -15.46
N ARG A 110 -7.41 -14.13 -14.53
CA ARG A 110 -7.57 -14.48 -13.12
C ARG A 110 -7.70 -13.21 -12.31
N ASP A 111 -8.77 -13.12 -11.54
CA ASP A 111 -8.92 -12.05 -10.58
C ASP A 111 -8.06 -12.35 -9.34
N ILE A 112 -6.90 -11.74 -9.29
CA ILE A 112 -5.99 -11.83 -8.12
C ILE A 112 -6.21 -10.70 -7.14
N HIS A 113 -7.02 -9.70 -7.47
CA HIS A 113 -7.24 -8.50 -6.68
C HIS A 113 -7.88 -8.83 -5.31
N LEU A 114 -9.02 -9.52 -5.33
CA LEU A 114 -9.71 -9.88 -4.10
C LEU A 114 -8.90 -10.80 -3.19
N PRO A 115 -8.24 -11.87 -3.69
CA PRO A 115 -7.38 -12.70 -2.86
C PRO A 115 -6.24 -11.93 -2.19
N ILE A 116 -5.60 -11.01 -2.90
CA ILE A 116 -4.53 -10.17 -2.35
C ILE A 116 -5.09 -9.27 -1.25
N LEU A 117 -6.18 -8.56 -1.51
CA LEU A 117 -6.79 -7.68 -0.51
C LEU A 117 -7.25 -8.46 0.72
N ALA A 118 -7.85 -9.63 0.54
CA ALA A 118 -8.28 -10.48 1.64
C ALA A 118 -7.11 -10.95 2.51
N MET A 119 -6.02 -11.34 1.88
CA MET A 119 -4.80 -11.75 2.58
C MET A 119 -4.22 -10.59 3.39
N LEU A 120 -4.12 -9.40 2.79
CA LEU A 120 -3.62 -8.22 3.48
C LEU A 120 -4.53 -7.83 4.65
N ALA A 121 -5.84 -7.83 4.44
CA ALA A 121 -6.79 -7.51 5.50
C ALA A 121 -6.66 -8.44 6.69
N ARG A 122 -6.53 -9.76 6.45
CA ARG A 122 -6.34 -10.74 7.52
C ARG A 122 -5.06 -10.47 8.32
N LYS A 123 -3.95 -10.20 7.62
CA LYS A 123 -2.68 -9.89 8.27
C LYS A 123 -2.77 -8.62 9.10
N LEU A 124 -3.39 -7.59 8.57
CA LEU A 124 -3.49 -6.29 9.24
C LEU A 124 -4.49 -6.28 10.41
N MET A 125 -5.35 -7.28 10.50
CA MET A 125 -6.20 -7.49 11.67
C MET A 125 -5.46 -8.16 12.83
N ASP A 126 -4.32 -8.76 12.56
CA ASP A 126 -3.48 -9.38 13.60
C ASP A 126 -2.66 -8.29 14.30
N GLU A 127 -3.03 -7.97 15.53
CA GLU A 127 -2.37 -6.93 16.33
C GLU A 127 -0.89 -7.21 16.56
N ASN A 128 -0.51 -8.47 16.69
CA ASN A 128 0.90 -8.85 16.85
C ASN A 128 1.71 -8.56 15.59
N PHE A 129 1.14 -8.86 14.42
CA PHE A 129 1.78 -8.55 13.14
C PHE A 129 2.02 -7.04 13.01
N VAL A 130 0.98 -6.25 13.24
CA VAL A 130 1.07 -4.78 13.13
C VAL A 130 2.06 -4.20 14.14
N ARG A 131 2.04 -4.68 15.38
CA ARG A 131 2.96 -4.22 16.40
C ARG A 131 4.41 -4.48 16.02
N ARG A 132 4.71 -5.67 15.52
CA ARG A 132 6.06 -6.02 15.07
C ARG A 132 6.48 -5.23 13.85
N LEU A 133 5.55 -5.00 12.94
CA LEU A 133 5.80 -4.17 11.76
C LEU A 133 6.18 -2.74 12.18
N ARG A 134 5.46 -2.16 13.13
CA ARG A 134 5.76 -0.83 13.65
C ARG A 134 7.05 -0.78 14.44
N ALA A 135 7.47 -1.88 15.06
CA ALA A 135 8.72 -1.97 15.82
C ALA A 135 9.96 -2.06 14.92
N CYS A 136 9.82 -2.33 13.64
CA CYS A 136 10.94 -2.31 12.70
C CYS A 136 11.58 -0.92 12.69
N THR A 137 12.92 -0.87 12.81
CA THR A 137 13.65 0.39 12.97
C THR A 137 14.05 1.02 11.66
N ASP A 138 14.13 0.24 10.57
CA ASP A 138 14.55 0.74 9.27
C ASP A 138 13.92 -0.06 8.11
N LYS A 139 14.18 0.40 6.91
CA LYS A 139 13.67 -0.20 5.67
C LYS A 139 14.08 -1.67 5.52
N THR A 140 15.29 -2.01 5.91
CA THR A 140 15.81 -3.38 5.79
C THR A 140 15.03 -4.34 6.68
N GLN A 141 14.77 -3.95 7.93
CA GLN A 141 13.95 -4.75 8.85
C GLN A 141 12.52 -4.88 8.34
N LEU A 142 11.93 -3.80 7.85
CA LEU A 142 10.59 -3.83 7.25
C LEU A 142 10.52 -4.82 6.10
N TYR A 143 11.49 -4.78 5.20
CA TYR A 143 11.54 -5.69 4.06
C TYR A 143 11.59 -7.15 4.48
N TYR A 144 12.53 -7.50 5.35
CA TYR A 144 12.69 -8.90 5.77
C TYR A 144 11.50 -9.39 6.58
N TYR A 145 10.91 -8.53 7.38
CA TYR A 145 9.72 -8.90 8.15
C TYR A 145 8.54 -9.18 7.21
N MET A 146 8.28 -8.29 6.26
CA MET A 146 7.20 -8.48 5.27
C MET A 146 7.44 -9.72 4.41
N LEU A 147 8.70 -9.94 3.99
CA LEU A 147 9.06 -11.09 3.17
C LEU A 147 8.79 -12.41 3.90
N ARG A 148 9.06 -12.47 5.18
CA ARG A 148 8.84 -13.64 6.00
C ARG A 148 7.34 -13.89 6.28
N GLU A 149 6.59 -12.83 6.52
CA GLU A 149 5.23 -12.96 7.03
C GLU A 149 4.15 -13.03 5.94
N LEU A 150 4.42 -12.50 4.77
CA LEU A 150 3.46 -12.55 3.67
C LEU A 150 3.71 -13.77 2.79
N PRO A 151 2.67 -14.58 2.56
CA PRO A 151 2.82 -15.73 1.67
C PRO A 151 3.01 -15.28 0.22
N PRO A 152 3.69 -16.10 -0.59
CA PRO A 152 3.76 -15.81 -2.03
C PRO A 152 2.36 -15.86 -2.63
N VAL A 153 2.09 -14.92 -3.54
CA VAL A 153 0.82 -14.91 -4.27
C VAL A 153 0.97 -15.83 -5.47
N LYS A 154 0.10 -16.82 -5.54
CA LYS A 154 0.04 -17.69 -6.72
C LYS A 154 -0.62 -16.91 -7.85
N ALA A 155 0.14 -16.70 -8.87
CA ALA A 155 -0.38 -16.17 -10.11
C ALA A 155 -1.31 -17.19 -10.78
#